data_a9f626b283c43c07852ccc34435dade6
#
_entry.id   a9f626b283c43c07852ccc34435dade6
#
_cell.length_a   1.000
_cell.length_b   1.000
_cell.length_c   1.000
_cell.angle_alpha   90.00
_cell.angle_beta   90.00
_cell.angle_gamma   90.00
#
_symmetry.space_group_name_H-M   'P 1'
#
loop_
_entity.id
_entity.type
_entity.pdbx_description
1 polymer ?
#
loop_
_entity_poly.entity_id
_entity_poly.type
_entity_poly.pdbx_seq_one_letter_code
_entity_poly.pdbx_strand_id
1 'polypeptide(L)'
;QTPKYIFLFIGDGMGFGQVELSQRFAEKVGTNTGDHSLFFTTFPVATNVCTYSASHPITCSSAAATALASGTKTNNEVLGMDSTKTIPLKSLASQLKEKKGYKVGIITSASIDHATPGGFYAAQPHRSRYYEIGIDAANSGFDFFGGAGLLEPRSKRNLSAPCLYDLFNQKGYTMFRGMDAYNRAAAKDKILLFPTDTVSKSLKYAMDRSAKDLSLPDLTKACLANFQETAKKGFFMMVEGGKIDWACHSNDAATVFQEVIDMDNAVKLAYDFYQKHPDETLIVITADHETGGIVLGKGPYKLNLKALANQKISQEALSKKINELR
;
A
#
# COMPACT_ATOMS: atom_id res chain seq x y z
N GLN A 1 -13.33 -5.09 -23.37
CA GLN A 1 -12.49 -6.26 -23.03
C GLN A 1 -11.87 -6.03 -21.65
N THR A 2 -11.83 -7.04 -20.77
CA THR A 2 -11.19 -6.90 -19.44
C THR A 2 -9.68 -6.86 -19.63
N PRO A 3 -8.95 -5.86 -19.08
CA PRO A 3 -7.50 -5.84 -19.14
C PRO A 3 -6.91 -7.11 -18.53
N LYS A 4 -5.86 -7.66 -19.14
CA LYS A 4 -5.19 -8.87 -18.65
C LYS A 4 -4.29 -8.58 -17.44
N TYR A 5 -3.74 -7.39 -17.38
CA TYR A 5 -2.83 -6.94 -16.32
C TYR A 5 -3.39 -5.66 -15.71
N ILE A 6 -3.65 -5.69 -14.41
CA ILE A 6 -4.27 -4.58 -13.70
C ILE A 6 -3.40 -4.21 -12.52
N PHE A 7 -2.97 -2.95 -12.51
CA PHE A 7 -2.28 -2.33 -11.38
C PHE A 7 -3.21 -1.28 -10.75
N LEU A 8 -3.40 -1.35 -9.45
CA LEU A 8 -4.10 -0.35 -8.67
C LEU A 8 -3.16 0.19 -7.59
N PHE A 9 -2.74 1.43 -7.75
CA PHE A 9 -1.94 2.15 -6.76
C PHE A 9 -2.86 3.00 -5.89
N ILE A 10 -2.70 2.89 -4.57
CA ILE A 10 -3.44 3.67 -3.59
C ILE A 10 -2.45 4.41 -2.71
N GLY A 11 -2.41 5.74 -2.81
CA GLY A 11 -1.70 6.58 -1.84
C GLY A 11 -2.64 6.87 -0.68
N ASP A 12 -2.43 6.22 0.47
CA ASP A 12 -3.24 6.47 1.66
C ASP A 12 -3.03 7.91 2.12
N GLY A 13 -4.13 8.67 2.26
CA GLY A 13 -4.07 10.08 2.62
C GLY A 13 -3.49 11.02 1.55
N MET A 14 -3.24 10.53 0.34
CA MET A 14 -2.60 11.29 -0.74
C MET A 14 -3.62 12.18 -1.49
N GLY A 15 -4.10 13.22 -0.84
CA GLY A 15 -4.97 14.21 -1.47
C GLY A 15 -4.23 15.13 -2.45
N PHE A 16 -4.95 16.09 -3.02
CA PHE A 16 -4.39 17.01 -4.01
C PHE A 16 -3.21 17.84 -3.46
N GLY A 17 -3.26 18.25 -2.19
CA GLY A 17 -2.18 19.00 -1.55
C GLY A 17 -0.88 18.19 -1.47
N GLN A 18 -0.97 16.91 -1.12
CA GLN A 18 0.17 16.01 -1.05
C GLN A 18 0.81 15.81 -2.42
N VAL A 19 -0.01 15.61 -3.47
CA VAL A 19 0.48 15.45 -4.85
C VAL A 19 1.15 16.74 -5.34
N GLU A 20 0.47 17.89 -5.25
CA GLU A 20 0.99 19.16 -5.75
C GLU A 20 2.28 19.58 -5.05
N LEU A 21 2.34 19.48 -3.72
CA LEU A 21 3.54 19.84 -2.98
C LEU A 21 4.71 18.88 -3.18
N SER A 22 4.43 17.58 -3.32
CA SER A 22 5.47 16.58 -3.67
C SER A 22 6.02 16.84 -5.08
N GLN A 23 5.16 17.22 -6.03
CA GLN A 23 5.57 17.64 -7.36
C GLN A 23 6.51 18.85 -7.28
N ARG A 24 6.11 19.90 -6.55
CA ARG A 24 6.93 21.12 -6.38
C ARG A 24 8.24 20.85 -5.62
N PHE A 25 8.22 19.92 -4.68
CA PHE A 25 9.43 19.48 -4.00
C PHE A 25 10.39 18.77 -4.96
N ALA A 26 9.90 17.82 -5.75
CA ALA A 26 10.70 17.11 -6.76
C ALA A 26 11.33 18.07 -7.79
N GLU A 27 10.59 19.11 -8.23
CA GLU A 27 11.11 20.15 -9.13
C GLU A 27 12.31 20.90 -8.55
N LYS A 28 12.39 21.04 -7.22
CA LYS A 28 13.45 21.80 -6.54
C LYS A 28 14.67 20.97 -6.14
N VAL A 29 14.46 19.70 -5.81
CA VAL A 29 15.50 18.84 -5.25
C VAL A 29 15.80 17.60 -6.09
N GLY A 30 14.96 17.31 -7.09
CA GLY A 30 15.00 16.07 -7.84
C GLY A 30 14.38 14.88 -7.08
N THR A 31 14.25 13.77 -7.76
CA THR A 31 13.86 12.48 -7.20
C THR A 31 15.08 11.57 -7.06
N ASN A 32 14.96 10.44 -6.39
CA ASN A 32 16.03 9.44 -6.30
C ASN A 32 16.43 8.84 -7.65
N THR A 33 15.59 8.99 -8.68
CA THR A 33 15.87 8.57 -10.06
C THR A 33 16.47 9.68 -10.92
N GLY A 34 16.69 10.87 -10.34
CA GLY A 34 17.21 12.04 -11.05
C GLY A 34 16.14 12.86 -11.79
N ASP A 35 14.87 12.43 -11.75
CA ASP A 35 13.78 13.19 -12.32
C ASP A 35 13.47 14.44 -11.48
N HIS A 36 12.91 15.47 -12.12
CA HIS A 36 12.45 16.70 -11.49
C HIS A 36 10.92 16.84 -11.52
N SER A 37 10.20 15.71 -11.53
CA SER A 37 8.74 15.67 -11.50
C SER A 37 8.26 14.32 -11.00
N LEU A 38 7.02 14.27 -10.52
CA LEU A 38 6.33 13.00 -10.29
C LEU A 38 5.88 12.43 -11.64
N PHE A 39 6.22 11.19 -11.88
CA PHE A 39 5.91 10.53 -13.13
C PHE A 39 4.41 10.30 -13.33
N PHE A 40 3.70 9.87 -12.29
CA PHE A 40 2.28 9.55 -12.41
C PHE A 40 1.41 10.76 -12.74
N THR A 41 1.87 11.99 -12.50
CA THR A 41 1.13 13.21 -12.87
C THR A 41 1.13 13.47 -14.39
N THR A 42 1.94 12.73 -15.14
CA THR A 42 2.00 12.84 -16.62
C THR A 42 1.01 11.92 -17.33
N PHE A 43 0.25 11.11 -16.62
CA PHE A 43 -0.72 10.18 -17.22
C PHE A 43 -1.83 10.94 -17.95
N PRO A 44 -2.28 10.45 -19.12
CA PRO A 44 -3.14 11.23 -20.01
C PRO A 44 -4.60 11.34 -19.55
N VAL A 45 -5.01 10.48 -18.60
CA VAL A 45 -6.39 10.47 -18.07
C VAL A 45 -6.35 10.84 -16.60
N ALA A 46 -7.09 11.87 -16.24
CA ALA A 46 -7.25 12.33 -14.86
C ALA A 46 -8.71 12.62 -14.56
N THR A 47 -9.14 12.30 -13.34
CA THR A 47 -10.49 12.59 -12.86
C THR A 47 -10.47 12.79 -11.36
N ASN A 48 -11.61 13.17 -10.79
CA ASN A 48 -11.77 13.38 -9.36
C ASN A 48 -12.66 12.30 -8.77
N VAL A 49 -12.43 11.95 -7.50
CA VAL A 49 -13.24 11.02 -6.73
C VAL A 49 -13.69 11.66 -5.42
N CYS A 50 -14.93 11.37 -5.01
CA CYS A 50 -15.45 11.79 -3.71
C CYS A 50 -15.21 10.68 -2.68
N THR A 51 -14.58 11.01 -1.57
CA THR A 51 -14.06 10.05 -0.60
C THR A 51 -14.89 9.92 0.69
N TYR A 52 -16.13 10.41 0.75
CA TYR A 52 -17.00 10.24 1.92
C TYR A 52 -17.41 8.76 2.12
N SER A 53 -17.57 8.33 3.38
CA SER A 53 -18.09 6.99 3.72
C SER A 53 -19.63 6.96 3.80
N ALA A 54 -20.22 5.79 4.00
CA ALA A 54 -21.67 5.67 4.18
C ALA A 54 -22.17 6.36 5.46
N SER A 55 -21.31 6.50 6.47
CA SER A 55 -21.68 7.05 7.78
C SER A 55 -21.19 8.47 8.05
N HIS A 56 -20.16 8.97 7.33
CA HIS A 56 -19.49 10.23 7.64
C HIS A 56 -19.03 10.97 6.39
N PRO A 57 -19.00 12.32 6.41
CA PRO A 57 -18.40 13.12 5.36
C PRO A 57 -16.87 12.86 5.20
N ILE A 58 -16.21 12.49 6.29
CA ILE A 58 -14.79 12.11 6.30
C ILE A 58 -14.69 10.60 6.44
N THR A 59 -14.14 9.94 5.44
CA THR A 59 -13.94 8.49 5.44
C THR A 59 -12.71 8.09 6.24
N CYS A 60 -12.65 6.84 6.68
CA CYS A 60 -11.42 6.19 7.11
C CYS A 60 -10.91 5.22 6.04
N SER A 61 -9.65 4.79 6.14
CA SER A 61 -8.99 3.92 5.16
C SER A 61 -9.74 2.59 4.95
N SER A 62 -10.35 1.99 6.00
CA SER A 62 -11.08 0.72 5.84
C SER A 62 -12.36 0.88 5.01
N ALA A 63 -13.13 1.94 5.24
CA ALA A 63 -14.34 2.22 4.46
C ALA A 63 -14.01 2.62 3.02
N ALA A 64 -12.96 3.41 2.83
CA ALA A 64 -12.48 3.80 1.50
C ALA A 64 -11.94 2.60 0.72
N ALA A 65 -11.09 1.78 1.33
CA ALA A 65 -10.58 0.55 0.70
C ALA A 65 -11.70 -0.42 0.34
N THR A 66 -12.71 -0.57 1.21
CA THR A 66 -13.90 -1.38 0.93
C THR A 66 -14.63 -0.85 -0.32
N ALA A 67 -14.81 0.47 -0.42
CA ALA A 67 -15.46 1.09 -1.57
C ALA A 67 -14.63 0.91 -2.87
N LEU A 68 -13.31 1.10 -2.81
CA LEU A 68 -12.42 0.88 -3.95
C LEU A 68 -12.41 -0.59 -4.39
N ALA A 69 -12.42 -1.52 -3.43
CA ALA A 69 -12.35 -2.95 -3.71
C ALA A 69 -13.67 -3.55 -4.19
N SER A 70 -14.82 -3.05 -3.73
CA SER A 70 -16.14 -3.67 -3.98
C SER A 70 -17.12 -2.82 -4.78
N GLY A 71 -16.83 -1.51 -4.95
CA GLY A 71 -17.78 -0.56 -5.52
C GLY A 71 -18.92 -0.16 -4.58
N THR A 72 -18.86 -0.57 -3.30
CA THR A 72 -19.93 -0.32 -2.31
C THR A 72 -19.37 0.45 -1.12
N LYS A 73 -19.97 1.59 -0.80
CA LYS A 73 -19.63 2.37 0.39
C LYS A 73 -20.12 1.68 1.66
N THR A 74 -19.30 1.71 2.69
CA THR A 74 -19.62 1.19 4.03
C THR A 74 -19.38 2.25 5.11
N ASN A 75 -19.70 1.92 6.36
CA ASN A 75 -19.47 2.81 7.50
C ASN A 75 -17.98 2.86 7.86
N ASN A 76 -17.55 3.97 8.46
CA ASN A 76 -16.22 4.06 9.02
C ASN A 76 -15.94 2.87 9.96
N GLU A 77 -14.68 2.45 10.02
CA GLU A 77 -14.15 1.30 10.77
C GLU A 77 -14.57 -0.09 10.25
N VAL A 78 -15.55 -0.19 9.35
CA VAL A 78 -15.97 -1.47 8.73
C VAL A 78 -15.00 -1.85 7.60
N LEU A 79 -14.73 -3.13 7.43
CA LEU A 79 -13.78 -3.65 6.46
C LEU A 79 -14.41 -4.78 5.64
N GLY A 80 -14.55 -4.59 4.31
CA GLY A 80 -15.03 -5.63 3.40
C GLY A 80 -16.46 -6.13 3.67
N MET A 81 -17.25 -5.36 4.39
CA MET A 81 -18.66 -5.66 4.68
C MET A 81 -19.55 -4.47 4.31
N ASP A 82 -20.82 -4.71 4.15
CA ASP A 82 -21.83 -3.68 3.98
C ASP A 82 -21.99 -2.80 5.24
N SER A 83 -22.74 -1.71 5.13
CA SER A 83 -22.96 -0.78 6.25
C SER A 83 -23.73 -1.39 7.44
N THR A 84 -24.43 -2.49 7.23
CA THR A 84 -25.12 -3.21 8.32
C THR A 84 -24.17 -4.15 9.09
N LYS A 85 -22.94 -4.37 8.60
CA LYS A 85 -21.96 -5.32 9.15
C LYS A 85 -22.40 -6.78 9.13
N THR A 86 -23.31 -7.13 8.23
CA THR A 86 -23.90 -8.47 8.15
C THR A 86 -23.55 -9.20 6.86
N ILE A 87 -23.32 -8.46 5.76
CA ILE A 87 -23.07 -9.03 4.44
C ILE A 87 -21.61 -8.77 4.02
N PRO A 88 -20.79 -9.83 3.86
CA PRO A 88 -19.47 -9.70 3.25
C PRO A 88 -19.58 -9.21 1.81
N LEU A 89 -18.74 -8.22 1.45
CA LEU A 89 -18.66 -7.68 0.10
C LEU A 89 -17.51 -8.35 -0.65
N LYS A 90 -17.79 -8.86 -1.83
CA LYS A 90 -16.78 -9.52 -2.64
C LYS A 90 -15.95 -8.50 -3.40
N SER A 91 -14.65 -8.46 -3.12
CA SER A 91 -13.72 -7.54 -3.77
C SER A 91 -13.52 -7.87 -5.26
N LEU A 92 -13.14 -6.86 -6.05
CA LEU A 92 -12.71 -7.04 -7.44
C LEU A 92 -11.55 -8.05 -7.55
N ALA A 93 -10.59 -8.00 -6.63
CA ALA A 93 -9.47 -8.94 -6.58
C ALA A 93 -9.93 -10.39 -6.47
N SER A 94 -10.86 -10.67 -5.54
CA SER A 94 -11.46 -12.00 -5.38
C SER A 94 -12.24 -12.44 -6.61
N GLN A 95 -13.02 -11.51 -7.21
CA GLN A 95 -13.79 -11.80 -8.41
C GLN A 95 -12.90 -12.12 -9.63
N LEU A 96 -11.81 -11.37 -9.82
CA LEU A 96 -10.86 -11.63 -10.90
C LEU A 96 -10.16 -12.99 -10.72
N LYS A 97 -9.75 -13.30 -9.48
CA LYS A 97 -9.15 -14.61 -9.17
C LYS A 97 -10.12 -15.75 -9.49
N GLU A 98 -11.34 -15.69 -9.00
CA GLU A 98 -12.30 -16.79 -9.14
C GLU A 98 -12.85 -16.94 -10.57
N LYS A 99 -13.26 -15.81 -11.19
CA LYS A 99 -13.93 -15.84 -12.50
C LYS A 99 -12.96 -15.88 -13.68
N LYS A 100 -11.76 -15.33 -13.53
CA LYS A 100 -10.76 -15.21 -14.60
C LYS A 100 -9.50 -16.04 -14.35
N GLY A 101 -9.27 -16.51 -13.12
CA GLY A 101 -8.07 -17.24 -12.73
C GLY A 101 -6.83 -16.35 -12.70
N TYR A 102 -7.01 -15.04 -12.44
CA TYR A 102 -5.90 -14.11 -12.31
C TYR A 102 -5.09 -14.41 -11.04
N LYS A 103 -3.79 -14.16 -11.12
CA LYS A 103 -2.97 -14.04 -9.91
C LYS A 103 -3.27 -12.72 -9.22
N VAL A 104 -3.24 -12.73 -7.89
CA VAL A 104 -3.51 -11.54 -7.08
C VAL A 104 -2.34 -11.25 -6.17
N GLY A 105 -1.80 -10.04 -6.26
CA GLY A 105 -0.78 -9.49 -5.38
C GLY A 105 -1.31 -8.32 -4.57
N ILE A 106 -1.03 -8.33 -3.27
CA ILE A 106 -1.35 -7.25 -2.34
C ILE A 106 -0.05 -6.76 -1.71
N ILE A 107 0.28 -5.51 -1.96
CA ILE A 107 1.54 -4.89 -1.55
C ILE A 107 1.25 -3.61 -0.80
N THR A 108 1.96 -3.38 0.30
CA THR A 108 1.78 -2.19 1.14
C THR A 108 3.08 -1.79 1.83
N SER A 109 3.26 -0.53 2.12
CA SER A 109 4.30 -0.05 3.04
C SER A 109 3.93 -0.18 4.52
N ALA A 110 2.67 -0.53 4.84
CA ALA A 110 2.20 -0.90 6.16
C ALA A 110 2.28 -2.43 6.39
N SER A 111 1.60 -2.97 7.40
CA SER A 111 1.40 -4.41 7.56
C SER A 111 0.32 -4.92 6.62
N ILE A 112 0.40 -6.20 6.24
CA ILE A 112 -0.57 -6.77 5.28
C ILE A 112 -1.97 -6.89 5.86
N ASP A 113 -2.13 -6.97 7.18
CA ASP A 113 -3.39 -6.99 7.92
C ASP A 113 -3.93 -5.60 8.30
N HIS A 114 -3.33 -4.54 7.74
CA HIS A 114 -3.84 -3.17 7.89
C HIS A 114 -5.12 -2.95 7.07
N ALA A 115 -5.77 -1.79 7.28
CA ALA A 115 -7.09 -1.49 6.73
C ALA A 115 -7.16 -1.54 5.20
N THR A 116 -6.25 -0.86 4.51
CA THR A 116 -6.30 -0.74 3.05
C THR A 116 -6.06 -2.08 2.34
N PRO A 117 -4.99 -2.83 2.64
CA PRO A 117 -4.83 -4.17 2.05
C PRO A 117 -5.97 -5.10 2.44
N GLY A 118 -6.44 -5.05 3.71
CA GLY A 118 -7.55 -5.86 4.22
C GLY A 118 -8.85 -5.68 3.44
N GLY A 119 -9.13 -4.49 2.91
CA GLY A 119 -10.32 -4.21 2.10
C GLY A 119 -10.44 -5.08 0.85
N PHE A 120 -9.35 -5.68 0.37
CA PHE A 120 -9.33 -6.50 -0.84
C PHE A 120 -9.56 -8.00 -0.58
N TYR A 121 -9.46 -8.48 0.67
CA TYR A 121 -9.57 -9.90 0.99
C TYR A 121 -10.34 -10.22 2.28
N ALA A 122 -10.50 -9.27 3.19
CA ALA A 122 -11.12 -9.50 4.49
C ALA A 122 -12.57 -9.03 4.55
N ALA A 123 -13.33 -9.61 5.48
CA ALA A 123 -14.69 -9.19 5.81
C ALA A 123 -14.85 -9.15 7.34
N GLN A 124 -14.59 -7.99 7.95
CA GLN A 124 -14.60 -7.82 9.39
C GLN A 124 -15.43 -6.60 9.79
N PRO A 125 -16.22 -6.67 10.89
CA PRO A 125 -17.07 -5.58 11.36
C PRO A 125 -16.27 -4.38 11.90
N HIS A 126 -14.95 -4.54 12.11
CA HIS A 126 -14.06 -3.48 12.58
C HIS A 126 -12.61 -3.73 12.15
N ARG A 127 -11.93 -2.69 11.65
CA ARG A 127 -10.55 -2.73 11.15
C ARG A 127 -9.48 -3.09 12.18
N SER A 128 -9.79 -3.01 13.47
CA SER A 128 -8.85 -3.40 14.53
C SER A 128 -8.82 -4.91 14.82
N ARG A 129 -9.58 -5.71 14.10
CA ARG A 129 -9.58 -7.17 14.24
C ARG A 129 -8.44 -7.80 13.45
N TYR A 130 -7.21 -7.39 13.77
CA TYR A 130 -6.02 -7.74 12.98
C TYR A 130 -5.78 -9.26 12.87
N TYR A 131 -6.01 -10.01 13.94
CA TYR A 131 -5.87 -11.47 13.89
C TYR A 131 -6.88 -12.09 12.91
N GLU A 132 -8.12 -11.70 12.97
CA GLU A 132 -9.18 -12.20 12.07
C GLU A 132 -8.95 -11.74 10.62
N ILE A 133 -8.47 -10.51 10.41
CA ILE A 133 -8.04 -10.02 9.08
C ILE A 133 -6.90 -10.89 8.54
N GLY A 134 -5.95 -11.26 9.39
CA GLY A 134 -4.86 -12.17 9.02
C GLY A 134 -5.33 -13.60 8.68
N ILE A 135 -6.37 -14.10 9.36
CA ILE A 135 -7.05 -15.36 8.97
C ILE A 135 -7.67 -15.24 7.58
N ASP A 136 -8.37 -14.13 7.32
CA ASP A 136 -9.01 -13.87 6.02
C ASP A 136 -7.93 -13.80 4.90
N ALA A 137 -6.78 -13.15 5.16
CA ALA A 137 -5.65 -13.14 4.23
C ALA A 137 -5.14 -14.54 3.90
N ALA A 138 -4.89 -15.38 4.91
CA ALA A 138 -4.40 -16.75 4.72
C ALA A 138 -5.40 -17.62 3.93
N ASN A 139 -6.70 -17.37 4.09
CA ASN A 139 -7.78 -18.08 3.42
C ASN A 139 -8.17 -17.49 2.06
N SER A 140 -7.72 -16.28 1.70
CA SER A 140 -8.05 -15.60 0.45
C SER A 140 -7.61 -16.36 -0.81
N GLY A 141 -6.58 -17.18 -0.66
CA GLY A 141 -5.94 -17.86 -1.77
C GLY A 141 -5.17 -16.93 -2.70
N PHE A 142 -4.93 -15.65 -2.33
CA PHE A 142 -4.14 -14.72 -3.12
C PHE A 142 -2.69 -15.20 -3.23
N ASP A 143 -1.96 -14.69 -4.20
CA ASP A 143 -0.72 -15.34 -4.66
C ASP A 143 0.54 -14.64 -4.12
N PHE A 144 0.45 -13.36 -3.77
CA PHE A 144 1.57 -12.61 -3.25
C PHE A 144 1.10 -11.57 -2.21
N PHE A 145 1.70 -11.60 -1.03
CA PHE A 145 1.57 -10.56 -0.03
C PHE A 145 2.95 -9.98 0.27
N GLY A 146 3.10 -8.66 0.11
CA GLY A 146 4.29 -7.92 0.46
C GLY A 146 3.98 -6.76 1.39
N GLY A 147 4.74 -6.62 2.47
CA GLY A 147 4.53 -5.55 3.45
C GLY A 147 5.42 -5.73 4.68
N ALA A 148 5.07 -5.09 5.79
CA ALA A 148 5.87 -5.15 7.02
C ALA A 148 5.62 -6.41 7.88
N GLY A 149 4.76 -7.31 7.47
CA GLY A 149 4.36 -8.48 8.23
C GLY A 149 2.93 -8.38 8.75
N LEU A 150 2.69 -8.91 9.94
CA LEU A 150 1.40 -8.93 10.61
C LEU A 150 1.44 -8.15 11.92
N LEU A 151 0.40 -7.36 12.21
CA LEU A 151 0.26 -6.62 13.47
C LEU A 151 -0.05 -7.56 14.64
N GLU A 152 -0.90 -8.55 14.40
CA GLU A 152 -1.35 -9.49 15.43
C GLU A 152 -1.22 -10.94 14.93
N PRO A 153 0.01 -11.49 14.81
CA PRO A 153 0.24 -12.85 14.32
C PRO A 153 -0.26 -13.94 15.29
N ARG A 154 -0.54 -13.59 16.56
CA ARG A 154 -1.17 -14.44 17.56
C ARG A 154 -2.38 -13.73 18.16
N SER A 155 -3.47 -14.46 18.34
CA SER A 155 -4.69 -13.89 18.92
C SER A 155 -4.46 -13.46 20.36
N LYS A 156 -4.81 -12.21 20.68
CA LYS A 156 -4.84 -11.70 22.06
C LYS A 156 -6.09 -12.15 22.83
N ARG A 157 -7.14 -12.58 22.07
CA ARG A 157 -8.43 -12.99 22.66
C ARG A 157 -8.54 -14.49 22.88
N ASN A 158 -7.83 -15.28 22.07
CA ASN A 158 -7.81 -16.75 22.15
C ASN A 158 -6.36 -17.23 22.06
N LEU A 159 -5.75 -17.50 23.21
CA LEU A 159 -4.34 -17.94 23.30
C LEU A 159 -4.09 -19.34 22.72
N SER A 160 -5.13 -20.15 22.56
CA SER A 160 -5.03 -21.47 21.93
C SER A 160 -5.18 -21.42 20.38
N ALA A 161 -5.53 -20.27 19.82
CA ALA A 161 -5.62 -20.11 18.39
C ALA A 161 -4.22 -20.21 17.72
N PRO A 162 -4.13 -20.74 16.48
CA PRO A 162 -2.86 -20.96 15.81
C PRO A 162 -2.14 -19.62 15.53
N CYS A 163 -0.80 -19.68 15.45
CA CYS A 163 -0.05 -18.57 14.90
C CYS A 163 -0.39 -18.39 13.40
N LEU A 164 -0.62 -17.15 12.97
CA LEU A 164 -0.96 -16.88 11.57
C LEU A 164 0.14 -17.29 10.59
N TYR A 165 1.41 -17.19 10.98
CA TYR A 165 2.50 -17.68 10.11
C TYR A 165 2.43 -19.19 9.87
N ASP A 166 2.01 -19.96 10.89
CA ASP A 166 1.78 -21.42 10.74
C ASP A 166 0.57 -21.67 9.84
N LEU A 167 -0.50 -20.88 9.98
CA LEU A 167 -1.68 -20.96 9.12
C LEU A 167 -1.33 -20.65 7.65
N PHE A 168 -0.57 -19.58 7.39
CA PHE A 168 -0.11 -19.27 6.04
C PHE A 168 0.72 -20.42 5.45
N ASN A 169 1.64 -21.00 6.23
CA ASN A 169 2.43 -22.13 5.80
C ASN A 169 1.54 -23.33 5.44
N GLN A 170 0.55 -23.67 6.29
CA GLN A 170 -0.45 -24.74 6.01
C GLN A 170 -1.26 -24.46 4.74
N LYS A 171 -1.48 -23.19 4.39
CA LYS A 171 -2.16 -22.78 3.15
C LYS A 171 -1.22 -22.73 1.93
N GLY A 172 0.02 -23.18 2.08
CA GLY A 172 0.99 -23.31 1.01
C GLY A 172 1.80 -22.05 0.70
N TYR A 173 1.78 -21.04 1.57
CA TYR A 173 2.61 -19.86 1.40
C TYR A 173 4.06 -20.13 1.81
N THR A 174 4.99 -19.64 1.01
CA THR A 174 6.41 -19.57 1.36
C THR A 174 6.74 -18.17 1.83
N MET A 175 7.28 -18.04 3.05
CA MET A 175 7.67 -16.76 3.63
C MET A 175 9.15 -16.49 3.38
N PHE A 176 9.43 -15.30 2.87
CA PHE A 176 10.77 -14.74 2.72
C PHE A 176 10.94 -13.51 3.59
N ARG A 177 12.13 -13.35 4.15
CA ARG A 177 12.51 -12.14 4.90
C ARG A 177 13.71 -11.49 4.23
N GLY A 178 13.44 -10.27 3.67
CA GLY A 178 14.40 -9.50 2.89
C GLY A 178 14.57 -9.99 1.45
N MET A 179 15.04 -9.08 0.61
CA MET A 179 15.25 -9.35 -0.83
C MET A 179 16.30 -10.43 -1.10
N ASP A 180 17.34 -10.53 -0.28
CA ASP A 180 18.40 -11.54 -0.46
C ASP A 180 17.85 -12.98 -0.36
N ALA A 181 16.94 -13.22 0.59
CA ALA A 181 16.31 -14.52 0.72
C ALA A 181 15.36 -14.80 -0.45
N TYR A 182 14.60 -13.80 -0.88
CA TYR A 182 13.69 -13.91 -2.02
C TYR A 182 14.41 -14.16 -3.34
N ASN A 183 15.48 -13.41 -3.63
CA ASN A 183 16.21 -13.50 -4.89
C ASN A 183 16.93 -14.84 -5.11
N ARG A 184 17.23 -15.58 -4.02
CA ARG A 184 17.83 -16.93 -4.10
C ARG A 184 16.82 -18.04 -4.34
N ALA A 185 15.53 -17.75 -4.25
CA ALA A 185 14.48 -18.74 -4.40
C ALA A 185 13.97 -18.80 -5.85
N ALA A 186 13.53 -19.98 -6.28
CA ALA A 186 12.72 -20.09 -7.47
C ALA A 186 11.34 -19.48 -7.24
N ALA A 187 10.67 -19.07 -8.33
CA ALA A 187 9.30 -18.57 -8.28
C ALA A 187 8.37 -19.54 -7.52
N LYS A 188 7.46 -19.00 -6.73
CA LYS A 188 6.49 -19.77 -5.94
C LYS A 188 5.07 -19.29 -6.27
N ASP A 189 4.11 -20.19 -6.08
CA ASP A 189 2.71 -19.86 -6.35
C ASP A 189 2.07 -18.96 -5.29
N LYS A 190 2.54 -19.03 -4.05
CA LYS A 190 2.06 -18.26 -2.91
C LYS A 190 3.23 -17.74 -2.08
N ILE A 191 3.35 -16.43 -2.00
CA ILE A 191 4.50 -15.76 -1.39
C ILE A 191 4.07 -14.79 -0.30
N LEU A 192 4.82 -14.81 0.81
CA LEU A 192 4.90 -13.72 1.78
C LEU A 192 6.31 -13.12 1.69
N LEU A 193 6.41 -11.82 1.44
CA LEU A 193 7.69 -11.10 1.43
C LEU A 193 7.66 -9.96 2.44
N PHE A 194 8.46 -10.12 3.50
CA PHE A 194 8.52 -9.23 4.65
C PHE A 194 9.95 -8.77 4.92
N PRO A 195 10.17 -7.68 5.68
CA PRO A 195 11.50 -7.25 6.13
C PRO A 195 12.19 -8.32 6.99
N THR A 196 13.50 -8.22 7.06
CA THR A 196 14.32 -8.99 8.03
C THR A 196 14.03 -8.56 9.48
N ASP A 197 13.71 -7.28 9.68
CA ASP A 197 13.21 -6.79 10.96
C ASP A 197 11.81 -7.36 11.24
N THR A 198 11.69 -8.07 12.36
CA THR A 198 10.43 -8.72 12.78
C THR A 198 9.64 -7.90 13.79
N VAL A 199 10.16 -6.78 14.23
CA VAL A 199 9.58 -5.93 15.29
C VAL A 199 8.75 -4.80 14.68
N SER A 200 9.20 -4.23 13.58
CA SER A 200 8.53 -3.10 12.92
C SER A 200 7.16 -3.48 12.38
N LYS A 201 6.21 -2.56 12.56
CA LYS A 201 4.80 -2.71 12.15
C LYS A 201 4.50 -2.05 10.80
N SER A 202 5.50 -1.42 10.20
CA SER A 202 5.50 -0.84 8.86
C SER A 202 6.90 -0.93 8.26
N LEU A 203 7.02 -0.74 6.95
CA LEU A 203 8.32 -0.47 6.34
C LEU A 203 8.88 0.83 6.92
N LYS A 204 10.20 0.99 6.94
CA LYS A 204 10.80 2.28 7.28
C LYS A 204 10.39 3.33 6.26
N TYR A 205 10.22 4.58 6.72
CA TYR A 205 10.04 5.69 5.80
C TYR A 205 11.18 5.76 4.79
N ALA A 206 10.89 6.20 3.58
CA ALA A 206 11.88 6.36 2.52
C ALA A 206 13.11 7.16 2.99
N MET A 207 12.88 8.18 3.82
CA MET A 207 13.90 9.03 4.41
C MET A 207 14.82 8.29 5.39
N ASP A 208 14.31 7.27 6.10
CA ASP A 208 15.02 6.55 7.17
C ASP A 208 15.64 5.23 6.69
N ARG A 209 15.37 4.83 5.45
CA ARG A 209 15.84 3.54 4.91
C ARG A 209 17.34 3.56 4.60
N SER A 210 17.97 2.42 4.87
CA SER A 210 19.24 2.03 4.29
C SER A 210 19.04 1.17 3.03
N ALA A 211 20.10 0.92 2.27
CA ALA A 211 20.06 0.07 1.09
C ALA A 211 19.66 -1.41 1.37
N LYS A 212 19.64 -1.83 2.63
CA LYS A 212 19.24 -3.19 3.05
C LYS A 212 17.75 -3.29 3.43
N ASP A 213 17.11 -2.16 3.62
CA ASP A 213 15.70 -2.11 4.02
C ASP A 213 14.80 -2.27 2.79
N LEU A 214 13.72 -3.04 2.92
CA LEU A 214 12.72 -3.18 1.86
C LEU A 214 12.02 -1.85 1.60
N SER A 215 11.81 -1.56 0.33
CA SER A 215 11.02 -0.44 -0.16
C SER A 215 9.73 -0.90 -0.84
N LEU A 216 8.79 0.01 -1.04
CA LEU A 216 7.59 -0.25 -1.84
C LEU A 216 7.93 -0.63 -3.29
N PRO A 217 8.88 0.04 -3.98
CA PRO A 217 9.37 -0.40 -5.28
C PRO A 217 9.98 -1.82 -5.27
N ASP A 218 10.73 -2.22 -4.24
CA ASP A 218 11.31 -3.57 -4.16
C ASP A 218 10.22 -4.64 -4.11
N LEU A 219 9.21 -4.45 -3.26
CA LEU A 219 8.07 -5.36 -3.15
C LEU A 219 7.28 -5.43 -4.45
N THR A 220 7.05 -4.28 -5.10
CA THR A 220 6.35 -4.19 -6.39
C THR A 220 7.11 -4.93 -7.47
N LYS A 221 8.42 -4.72 -7.57
CA LYS A 221 9.31 -5.40 -8.51
C LYS A 221 9.33 -6.91 -8.29
N ALA A 222 9.41 -7.34 -7.04
CA ALA A 222 9.42 -8.77 -6.68
C ALA A 222 8.11 -9.47 -7.09
N CYS A 223 6.96 -8.86 -6.79
CA CYS A 223 5.66 -9.37 -7.18
C CYS A 223 5.51 -9.42 -8.71
N LEU A 224 5.87 -8.33 -9.40
CA LEU A 224 5.80 -8.25 -10.85
C LEU A 224 6.67 -9.32 -11.53
N ALA A 225 7.91 -9.48 -11.11
CA ALA A 225 8.80 -10.51 -11.63
C ALA A 225 8.23 -11.92 -11.44
N ASN A 226 7.69 -12.21 -10.25
CA ASN A 226 7.03 -13.49 -9.99
C ASN A 226 5.81 -13.71 -10.92
N PHE A 227 4.97 -12.68 -11.11
CA PHE A 227 3.78 -12.79 -11.93
C PHE A 227 4.08 -12.89 -13.43
N GLN A 228 5.16 -12.28 -13.90
CA GLN A 228 5.61 -12.48 -15.29
C GLN A 228 5.91 -13.96 -15.58
N GLU A 229 6.39 -14.71 -14.62
CA GLU A 229 6.65 -16.14 -14.75
C GLU A 229 5.40 -17.01 -14.54
N THR A 230 4.55 -16.66 -13.57
CA THR A 230 3.49 -17.54 -13.06
C THR A 230 2.07 -17.16 -13.50
N ALA A 231 1.79 -15.91 -13.85
CA ALA A 231 0.44 -15.40 -14.12
C ALA A 231 0.02 -15.60 -15.60
N LYS A 232 -0.17 -16.84 -16.03
CA LYS A 232 -0.48 -17.17 -17.44
C LYS A 232 -1.79 -16.55 -17.96
N LYS A 233 -2.80 -16.37 -17.09
CA LYS A 233 -4.11 -15.79 -17.45
C LYS A 233 -4.19 -14.30 -17.26
N GLY A 234 -3.25 -13.71 -16.51
CA GLY A 234 -3.23 -12.31 -16.12
C GLY A 234 -3.16 -12.14 -14.61
N PHE A 235 -3.08 -10.88 -14.16
CA PHE A 235 -2.98 -10.57 -12.74
C PHE A 235 -3.69 -9.27 -12.36
N PHE A 236 -4.00 -9.17 -11.08
CA PHE A 236 -4.35 -7.95 -10.38
C PHE A 236 -3.32 -7.70 -9.29
N MET A 237 -2.76 -6.50 -9.26
CA MET A 237 -1.80 -6.07 -8.25
C MET A 237 -2.28 -4.77 -7.61
N MET A 238 -2.55 -4.79 -6.31
CA MET A 238 -2.77 -3.61 -5.50
C MET A 238 -1.46 -3.22 -4.82
N VAL A 239 -1.10 -1.94 -4.91
CA VAL A 239 0.12 -1.38 -4.31
C VAL A 239 -0.27 -0.16 -3.50
N GLU A 240 -0.02 -0.19 -2.20
CA GLU A 240 -0.38 0.89 -1.29
C GLU A 240 0.85 1.63 -0.75
N GLY A 241 0.86 2.94 -0.95
CA GLY A 241 1.72 3.87 -0.23
C GLY A 241 1.09 4.26 1.11
N GLY A 242 0.99 3.31 2.04
CA GLY A 242 0.26 3.48 3.31
C GLY A 242 0.92 4.45 4.28
N LYS A 243 2.22 4.66 4.16
CA LYS A 243 2.96 5.55 5.04
C LYS A 243 2.88 7.03 4.66
N ILE A 244 2.29 7.37 3.53
CA ILE A 244 1.96 8.77 3.19
C ILE A 244 1.02 9.34 4.25
N ASP A 245 -0.07 8.63 4.55
CA ASP A 245 -1.05 8.99 5.58
C ASP A 245 -0.41 9.18 6.96
N TRP A 246 0.45 8.26 7.38
CA TRP A 246 1.08 8.32 8.70
C TRP A 246 2.01 9.54 8.85
N ALA A 247 2.74 9.87 7.79
CA ALA A 247 3.55 11.09 7.77
C ALA A 247 2.67 12.36 7.77
N CYS A 248 1.50 12.33 7.11
CA CYS A 248 0.51 13.40 7.13
C CYS A 248 -0.07 13.60 8.54
N HIS A 249 -0.44 12.53 9.25
CA HIS A 249 -0.88 12.58 10.64
C HIS A 249 0.15 13.20 11.58
N SER A 250 1.43 13.01 11.29
CA SER A 250 2.55 13.60 12.04
C SER A 250 2.87 15.04 11.60
N ASN A 251 2.20 15.58 10.59
CA ASN A 251 2.53 16.86 9.94
C ASN A 251 4.02 16.95 9.49
N ASP A 252 4.61 15.83 9.10
CA ASP A 252 5.99 15.72 8.65
C ASP A 252 6.08 15.83 7.12
N ALA A 253 5.98 17.05 6.61
CA ALA A 253 5.87 17.32 5.18
C ALA A 253 7.03 16.77 4.34
N ALA A 254 8.27 16.83 4.83
CA ALA A 254 9.42 16.29 4.10
C ALA A 254 9.33 14.77 3.94
N THR A 255 8.87 14.08 4.98
CA THR A 255 8.63 12.63 4.93
C THR A 255 7.46 12.30 4.01
N VAL A 256 6.36 13.07 4.04
CA VAL A 256 5.23 12.91 3.09
C VAL A 256 5.73 12.94 1.65
N PHE A 257 6.53 13.94 1.28
CA PHE A 257 6.99 14.09 -0.10
C PHE A 257 7.89 12.92 -0.53
N GLN A 258 8.74 12.41 0.36
CA GLN A 258 9.58 11.25 0.08
C GLN A 258 8.77 9.97 -0.08
N GLU A 259 7.69 9.79 0.69
CA GLU A 259 6.79 8.63 0.54
C GLU A 259 5.99 8.68 -0.77
N VAL A 260 5.53 9.87 -1.19
CA VAL A 260 4.87 10.04 -2.50
C VAL A 260 5.84 9.73 -3.64
N ILE A 261 7.10 10.18 -3.56
CA ILE A 261 8.15 9.86 -4.54
C ILE A 261 8.44 8.36 -4.55
N ASP A 262 8.46 7.70 -3.39
CA ASP A 262 8.69 6.25 -3.29
C ASP A 262 7.56 5.46 -4.00
N MET A 263 6.30 5.87 -3.81
CA MET A 263 5.17 5.31 -4.54
C MET A 263 5.27 5.59 -6.05
N ASP A 264 5.67 6.79 -6.46
CA ASP A 264 5.88 7.13 -7.87
C ASP A 264 6.94 6.24 -8.54
N ASN A 265 8.00 5.88 -7.81
CA ASN A 265 8.99 4.91 -8.28
C ASN A 265 8.40 3.51 -8.49
N ALA A 266 7.44 3.09 -7.66
CA ALA A 266 6.71 1.85 -7.88
C ALA A 266 5.77 1.94 -9.11
N VAL A 267 5.14 3.09 -9.35
CA VAL A 267 4.33 3.34 -10.56
C VAL A 267 5.18 3.24 -11.83
N LYS A 268 6.41 3.73 -11.83
CA LYS A 268 7.33 3.60 -12.97
C LYS A 268 7.57 2.15 -13.38
N LEU A 269 7.68 1.23 -12.42
CA LEU A 269 7.83 -0.20 -12.71
C LEU A 269 6.61 -0.78 -13.45
N ALA A 270 5.41 -0.35 -13.06
CA ALA A 270 4.18 -0.74 -13.76
C ALA A 270 4.11 -0.13 -15.17
N TYR A 271 4.59 1.10 -15.35
CA TYR A 271 4.64 1.74 -16.66
C TYR A 271 5.67 1.07 -17.58
N ASP A 272 6.84 0.70 -17.10
CA ASP A 272 7.83 -0.07 -17.88
C ASP A 272 7.27 -1.42 -18.34
N PHE A 273 6.40 -2.03 -17.53
CA PHE A 273 5.65 -3.21 -17.92
C PHE A 273 4.59 -2.89 -18.98
N TYR A 274 3.81 -1.81 -18.77
CA TYR A 274 2.80 -1.33 -19.72
C TYR A 274 3.40 -1.10 -21.11
N GLN A 275 4.58 -0.50 -21.22
CA GLN A 275 5.24 -0.25 -22.50
C GLN A 275 5.47 -1.53 -23.33
N LYS A 276 5.57 -2.69 -22.66
CA LYS A 276 5.70 -4.01 -23.31
C LYS A 276 4.35 -4.68 -23.59
N HIS A 277 3.28 -4.23 -22.92
CA HIS A 277 1.93 -4.80 -22.97
C HIS A 277 0.84 -3.71 -23.04
N PRO A 278 0.92 -2.74 -23.98
CA PRO A 278 0.09 -1.55 -23.94
C PRO A 278 -1.41 -1.83 -24.10
N ASP A 279 -1.77 -2.83 -24.91
CA ASP A 279 -3.18 -3.16 -25.20
C ASP A 279 -3.85 -4.05 -24.16
N GLU A 280 -3.06 -4.58 -23.21
CA GLU A 280 -3.54 -5.55 -22.21
C GLU A 280 -3.45 -5.02 -20.77
N THR A 281 -2.85 -3.84 -20.56
CA THR A 281 -2.54 -3.30 -19.22
C THR A 281 -3.40 -2.11 -18.86
N LEU A 282 -3.94 -2.13 -17.64
CA LEU A 282 -4.58 -0.99 -17.00
C LEU A 282 -3.78 -0.59 -15.76
N ILE A 283 -3.41 0.68 -15.66
CA ILE A 283 -2.80 1.27 -14.47
C ILE A 283 -3.75 2.33 -13.93
N VAL A 284 -4.15 2.19 -12.68
CA VAL A 284 -4.99 3.14 -11.95
C VAL A 284 -4.22 3.63 -10.73
N ILE A 285 -4.13 4.95 -10.56
CA ILE A 285 -3.51 5.59 -9.40
C ILE A 285 -4.58 6.45 -8.72
N THR A 286 -4.76 6.29 -7.42
CA THR A 286 -5.75 7.04 -6.65
C THR A 286 -5.25 7.30 -5.23
N ALA A 287 -5.94 8.18 -4.52
CA ALA A 287 -5.94 8.23 -3.07
C ALA A 287 -7.23 7.62 -2.54
N ASP A 288 -7.22 7.19 -1.31
CA ASP A 288 -8.42 6.74 -0.59
C ASP A 288 -9.12 7.90 0.14
N HIS A 289 -8.36 8.88 0.63
CA HIS A 289 -8.81 10.17 1.22
C HIS A 289 -7.63 11.15 1.28
N GLU A 290 -7.88 12.32 1.83
CA GLU A 290 -6.89 13.31 2.23
C GLU A 290 -6.56 13.13 3.72
N THR A 291 -5.37 13.53 4.15
CA THR A 291 -4.94 13.52 5.56
C THR A 291 -4.04 14.71 5.87
N GLY A 292 -4.25 15.31 7.04
CA GLY A 292 -3.37 16.34 7.61
C GLY A 292 -3.62 17.77 7.12
N GLY A 293 -4.42 17.98 6.06
CA GLY A 293 -4.80 19.30 5.58
C GLY A 293 -3.66 20.12 4.99
N ILE A 294 -2.71 19.49 4.29
CA ILE A 294 -1.61 20.21 3.64
C ILE A 294 -2.14 20.99 2.43
N VAL A 295 -1.98 22.31 2.44
CA VAL A 295 -2.49 23.18 1.37
C VAL A 295 -1.51 24.29 1.01
N LEU A 296 -1.55 24.69 -0.27
CA LEU A 296 -0.99 25.95 -0.76
C LEU A 296 -2.05 27.06 -0.67
N GLY A 297 -1.65 28.29 -0.41
CA GLY A 297 -2.54 29.44 -0.55
C GLY A 297 -2.65 30.34 0.66
N LYS A 298 -1.82 30.16 1.69
CA LYS A 298 -1.72 31.10 2.81
C LYS A 298 -0.29 31.60 2.97
N GLY A 299 -0.11 32.93 3.13
CA GLY A 299 1.17 33.57 3.36
C GLY A 299 1.75 34.23 2.12
N PRO A 300 3.03 34.66 2.13
CA PRO A 300 3.67 35.26 0.98
C PRO A 300 3.81 34.27 -0.19
N TYR A 301 3.87 34.81 -1.42
CA TYR A 301 3.99 34.00 -2.66
C TYR A 301 5.34 33.28 -2.82
N LYS A 302 6.09 33.09 -1.74
CA LYS A 302 7.37 32.38 -1.72
C LYS A 302 7.26 31.10 -0.90
N LEU A 303 7.64 29.99 -1.52
CA LEU A 303 7.67 28.67 -0.89
C LEU A 303 9.12 28.14 -0.91
N ASN A 304 9.72 27.94 0.26
CA ASN A 304 11.09 27.43 0.37
C ASN A 304 11.13 25.92 0.60
N LEU A 305 10.70 25.16 -0.39
CA LEU A 305 10.71 23.69 -0.31
C LEU A 305 12.12 23.09 -0.20
N LYS A 306 13.15 23.79 -0.72
CA LYS A 306 14.55 23.33 -0.58
C LYS A 306 14.99 23.19 0.89
N ALA A 307 14.41 23.98 1.79
CA ALA A 307 14.72 23.86 3.22
C ALA A 307 14.34 22.48 3.78
N LEU A 308 13.27 21.87 3.28
CA LEU A 308 12.82 20.54 3.68
C LEU A 308 13.77 19.42 3.25
N ALA A 309 14.59 19.63 2.21
CA ALA A 309 15.63 18.69 1.79
C ALA A 309 16.77 18.54 2.83
N ASN A 310 16.86 19.47 3.80
CA ASN A 310 17.82 19.37 4.91
C ASN A 310 17.37 18.39 6.00
N GLN A 311 16.10 18.04 6.07
CA GLN A 311 15.61 17.00 6.97
C GLN A 311 16.17 15.64 6.51
N LYS A 312 16.83 14.91 7.42
CA LYS A 312 17.50 13.62 7.14
C LYS A 312 16.96 12.46 7.98
N ILE A 313 15.93 12.73 8.77
CA ILE A 313 15.30 11.75 9.65
C ILE A 313 13.82 12.12 9.79
N SER A 314 12.93 11.14 9.75
CA SER A 314 11.51 11.37 9.99
C SER A 314 11.24 11.79 11.44
N GLN A 315 10.10 12.45 11.66
CA GLN A 315 9.65 12.79 13.02
C GLN A 315 9.50 11.54 13.89
N GLU A 316 9.00 10.43 13.32
CA GLU A 316 8.86 9.14 14.02
C GLU A 316 10.21 8.62 14.49
N ALA A 317 11.20 8.53 13.60
CA ALA A 317 12.52 8.01 13.94
C ALA A 317 13.26 8.96 14.90
N LEU A 318 13.09 10.28 14.76
CA LEU A 318 13.65 11.25 15.70
C LEU A 318 13.03 11.09 17.10
N SER A 319 11.71 10.97 17.20
CA SER A 319 11.00 10.76 18.46
C SER A 319 11.46 9.47 19.16
N LYS A 320 11.66 8.40 18.38
CA LYS A 320 12.21 7.15 18.92
C LYS A 320 13.60 7.34 19.51
N LYS A 321 14.51 8.00 18.78
CA LYS A 321 15.87 8.30 19.30
C LYS A 321 15.86 9.14 20.57
N ILE A 322 14.98 10.15 20.66
CA ILE A 322 14.86 10.97 21.86
C ILE A 322 14.38 10.13 23.04
N ASN A 323 13.42 9.22 22.83
CA ASN A 323 12.91 8.35 23.89
C ASN A 323 13.95 7.31 24.37
N GLU A 324 14.86 6.87 23.49
CA GLU A 324 15.96 5.97 23.84
C GLU A 324 17.05 6.66 24.69
N LEU A 325 17.10 7.99 24.69
CA LEU A 325 18.04 8.80 25.49
C LEU A 325 17.50 9.17 26.88
N ARG A 326 16.24 8.90 27.17
CA ARG A 326 15.57 9.13 28.46
C ARG A 326 15.60 7.89 29.31
#